data_68d78cb3d29a01aad77d27162a7ad376
#
_entry.id   68d78cb3d29a01aad77d27162a7ad376
#
_cell.length_a   1.000
_cell.length_b   1.000
_cell.length_c   1.000
_cell.angle_alpha   90.00
_cell.angle_beta   90.00
_cell.angle_gamma   90.00
#
_symmetry.space_group_name_H-M   'P 1'
#
loop_
_entity.id
_entity.type
_entity.pdbx_description
1 polymer ?
#
loop_
_entity_poly.entity_id
_entity_poly.type
_entity_poly.pdbx_seq_one_letter_code
_entity_poly.pdbx_strand_id
1 'polypeptide(L)'
;MPKLRATAVLVVAGLALAGCGGGSDAGGKSGGTISYMTWESVATNAALDKSMAKLQGVGVKREESPNADYAQKLASLIMSKKAPDFFWCSNSQEQNLAAEGLLYDWSSYLKKGDGLQEDKFSPGSLDLWRNPEGKLYGIPTLANTYGFFYNKADFDKAKLKTPAIGWTWDELYADIAALKHANPKATPLVNAWALLESPQGISAYSVANGGAPIVEKPIGSKEVKADATFRAGAEKMAKAIKAGEMTNPDYDGTNAVAQFANGGMPLMFGGQWLHQSITQNKPKFEWGYAPWPAGTAKSVQPIETNGVCSPATLNDPDNTWKVISYMEVTGFNETMKEQPIAPIAYEPGSKGYYEALQAGDAAAKSIAATATYELGVKDKFVTQFLDPWSTPAGDVVGTTFNPALSGKKELNAGIDAMVAGINKLAAK
;
A
#
# COMPACT_ATOMS: atom_id res chain seq x y z
N MET A 1 -38.47 -48.16 -6.98
CA MET A 1 -38.83 -48.71 -8.34
C MET A 1 -39.69 -47.68 -9.03
N PRO A 2 -39.53 -47.34 -10.32
CA PRO A 2 -38.87 -48.10 -11.36
C PRO A 2 -37.66 -47.38 -12.05
N LYS A 3 -36.90 -48.20 -12.69
CA LYS A 3 -35.77 -47.90 -13.57
C LYS A 3 -36.26 -47.37 -14.93
N LEU A 4 -35.57 -46.35 -15.49
CA LEU A 4 -35.61 -46.14 -16.94
C LEU A 4 -34.19 -46.05 -17.52
N ARG A 5 -34.05 -46.76 -18.60
CA ARG A 5 -32.80 -47.12 -19.29
C ARG A 5 -32.31 -46.00 -20.25
N ALA A 6 -31.01 -45.97 -20.40
CA ALA A 6 -30.26 -45.20 -21.35
C ALA A 6 -30.65 -45.56 -22.80
N THR A 7 -30.51 -44.56 -23.68
CA THR A 7 -30.29 -44.85 -25.11
C THR A 7 -29.25 -43.85 -25.61
N ALA A 8 -28.08 -44.39 -25.99
CA ALA A 8 -27.02 -43.71 -26.66
C ALA A 8 -27.39 -43.58 -28.17
N VAL A 9 -27.19 -42.40 -28.72
CA VAL A 9 -27.15 -42.20 -30.19
C VAL A 9 -25.78 -41.64 -30.54
N LEU A 10 -24.97 -42.47 -31.18
CA LEU A 10 -23.79 -42.10 -31.95
C LEU A 10 -24.23 -41.43 -33.26
N VAL A 11 -23.73 -40.24 -33.53
CA VAL A 11 -23.70 -39.69 -34.87
C VAL A 11 -22.25 -39.43 -35.25
N VAL A 12 -21.78 -40.23 -36.19
CA VAL A 12 -20.52 -40.07 -36.95
C VAL A 12 -20.84 -39.33 -38.25
N ALA A 13 -20.17 -38.22 -38.48
CA ALA A 13 -20.00 -37.66 -39.84
C ALA A 13 -18.82 -36.66 -39.70
N GLY A 14 -17.68 -36.81 -40.34
CA GLY A 14 -17.45 -36.92 -41.72
C GLY A 14 -16.44 -35.82 -42.04
N LEU A 15 -15.14 -36.16 -42.25
CA LEU A 15 -14.07 -35.24 -42.67
C LEU A 15 -14.41 -34.60 -44.03
N ALA A 16 -14.11 -33.32 -44.15
CA ALA A 16 -13.78 -32.71 -45.42
C ALA A 16 -12.51 -31.89 -45.30
N LEU A 17 -11.39 -32.40 -45.78
CA LEU A 17 -10.19 -31.65 -46.12
C LEU A 17 -10.46 -30.80 -47.36
N ALA A 18 -10.22 -29.51 -47.28
CA ALA A 18 -9.96 -28.70 -48.45
C ALA A 18 -8.72 -27.83 -48.13
N GLY A 19 -7.66 -28.12 -48.84
CA GLY A 19 -6.40 -27.43 -48.75
C GLY A 19 -6.29 -26.31 -49.80
N CYS A 20 -5.19 -25.59 -49.61
CA CYS A 20 -4.48 -24.71 -50.54
C CYS A 20 -4.95 -23.25 -50.69
N GLY A 21 -4.04 -22.39 -50.31
CA GLY A 21 -3.96 -20.99 -50.73
C GLY A 21 -2.81 -20.29 -50.06
N GLY A 22 -1.59 -20.36 -50.65
CA GLY A 22 -0.43 -19.60 -50.17
C GLY A 22 -0.66 -18.10 -50.38
N GLY A 23 -0.38 -17.36 -49.36
CA GLY A 23 -0.20 -15.92 -49.35
C GLY A 23 0.92 -15.61 -48.36
N SER A 24 2.11 -15.36 -48.90
CA SER A 24 3.21 -14.81 -48.13
C SER A 24 2.93 -13.34 -47.83
N ASP A 25 2.27 -13.08 -46.71
CA ASP A 25 2.28 -11.75 -46.08
C ASP A 25 3.38 -11.74 -45.07
N ALA A 26 4.35 -10.85 -45.30
CA ALA A 26 5.32 -10.39 -44.31
C ALA A 26 4.55 -9.61 -43.21
N GLY A 27 3.80 -10.31 -42.41
CA GLY A 27 3.11 -9.80 -41.26
C GLY A 27 4.08 -9.76 -40.07
N GLY A 28 4.29 -8.60 -39.52
CA GLY A 28 4.91 -8.49 -38.22
C GLY A 28 4.26 -9.46 -37.22
N LYS A 29 5.05 -10.09 -36.38
CA LYS A 29 4.58 -10.94 -35.29
C LYS A 29 3.52 -10.14 -34.52
N SER A 30 2.24 -10.53 -34.63
CA SER A 30 1.21 -10.01 -33.76
C SER A 30 1.64 -10.37 -32.34
N GLY A 31 2.00 -9.36 -31.54
CA GLY A 31 2.39 -9.57 -30.16
C GLY A 31 1.30 -10.36 -29.44
N GLY A 32 1.71 -11.33 -28.63
CA GLY A 32 0.80 -12.11 -27.79
C GLY A 32 -0.08 -11.20 -26.91
N THR A 33 -1.09 -11.77 -26.29
CA THR A 33 -1.88 -11.04 -25.28
C THR A 33 -1.21 -11.19 -23.94
N ILE A 34 -0.83 -10.09 -23.30
CA ILE A 34 -0.29 -10.03 -21.94
C ILE A 34 -1.45 -9.96 -20.95
N SER A 35 -1.43 -10.87 -19.99
CA SER A 35 -2.45 -10.95 -18.93
C SER A 35 -1.98 -10.30 -17.64
N TYR A 36 -2.92 -9.67 -16.90
CA TYR A 36 -2.61 -9.12 -15.59
C TYR A 36 -3.76 -9.23 -14.60
N MET A 37 -3.47 -9.09 -13.30
CA MET A 37 -4.45 -9.16 -12.22
C MET A 37 -4.19 -8.08 -11.17
N THR A 38 -5.24 -7.44 -10.67
CA THR A 38 -5.18 -6.38 -9.65
C THR A 38 -6.18 -6.63 -8.53
N TRP A 39 -5.97 -6.00 -7.38
CA TRP A 39 -6.96 -5.89 -6.29
C TRP A 39 -7.76 -4.60 -6.31
N GLU A 40 -7.59 -3.77 -7.33
CA GLU A 40 -8.22 -2.45 -7.37
C GLU A 40 -9.75 -2.52 -7.42
N SER A 41 -10.39 -1.39 -7.07
CA SER A 41 -11.84 -1.27 -7.15
C SER A 41 -12.37 -1.47 -8.57
N VAL A 42 -13.63 -1.82 -8.70
CA VAL A 42 -14.29 -1.96 -10.02
C VAL A 42 -14.14 -0.68 -10.84
N ALA A 43 -14.29 0.50 -10.23
CA ALA A 43 -14.16 1.78 -10.92
C ALA A 43 -12.71 2.05 -11.38
N THR A 44 -11.72 1.78 -10.53
CA THR A 44 -10.31 1.93 -10.87
C THR A 44 -9.91 0.96 -11.97
N ASN A 45 -10.34 -0.30 -11.87
CA ASN A 45 -10.08 -1.31 -12.90
C ASN A 45 -10.69 -0.94 -14.25
N ALA A 46 -11.91 -0.41 -14.28
CA ALA A 46 -12.55 0.04 -15.51
C ALA A 46 -11.79 1.21 -16.17
N ALA A 47 -11.30 2.17 -15.38
CA ALA A 47 -10.50 3.28 -15.87
C ALA A 47 -9.14 2.79 -16.40
N LEU A 48 -8.51 1.84 -15.70
CA LEU A 48 -7.24 1.24 -16.13
C LEU A 48 -7.41 0.42 -17.42
N ASP A 49 -8.42 -0.44 -17.52
CA ASP A 49 -8.71 -1.22 -18.72
C ASP A 49 -8.94 -0.32 -19.95
N LYS A 50 -9.70 0.79 -19.77
CA LYS A 50 -9.92 1.80 -20.81
C LYS A 50 -8.61 2.46 -21.27
N SER A 51 -7.71 2.71 -20.35
CA SER A 51 -6.41 3.28 -20.65
C SER A 51 -5.48 2.28 -21.31
N MET A 52 -5.39 1.06 -20.80
CA MET A 52 -4.56 -0.02 -21.36
C MET A 52 -4.98 -0.46 -22.76
N ALA A 53 -6.26 -0.36 -23.09
CA ALA A 53 -6.79 -0.64 -24.44
C ALA A 53 -6.23 0.28 -25.54
N LYS A 54 -5.59 1.41 -25.16
CA LYS A 54 -4.94 2.33 -26.12
C LYS A 54 -3.53 1.89 -26.52
N LEU A 55 -2.92 0.94 -25.81
CA LEU A 55 -1.60 0.41 -26.15
C LEU A 55 -1.63 -0.28 -27.52
N GLN A 56 -0.69 0.08 -28.39
CA GLN A 56 -0.61 -0.48 -29.73
C GLN A 56 0.43 -1.61 -29.82
N GLY A 57 0.13 -2.62 -30.64
CA GLY A 57 1.07 -3.68 -31.00
C GLY A 57 1.20 -4.83 -29.99
N VAL A 58 0.51 -4.76 -28.84
CA VAL A 58 0.42 -5.85 -27.85
C VAL A 58 -1.00 -5.88 -27.32
N GLY A 59 -1.64 -7.05 -27.30
CA GLY A 59 -2.92 -7.23 -26.62
C GLY A 59 -2.74 -7.21 -25.09
N VAL A 60 -3.70 -6.62 -24.36
CA VAL A 60 -3.69 -6.61 -22.91
C VAL A 60 -5.02 -7.11 -22.39
N LYS A 61 -4.99 -8.00 -21.40
CA LYS A 61 -6.18 -8.60 -20.79
C LYS A 61 -6.05 -8.64 -19.28
N ARG A 62 -6.98 -8.00 -18.57
CA ARG A 62 -7.07 -8.16 -17.13
C ARG A 62 -7.85 -9.44 -16.77
N GLU A 63 -7.33 -10.19 -15.81
CA GLU A 63 -8.03 -11.32 -15.20
C GLU A 63 -8.82 -10.83 -13.99
N GLU A 64 -10.11 -11.14 -13.96
CA GLU A 64 -11.00 -10.73 -12.89
C GLU A 64 -10.67 -11.43 -11.57
N SER A 65 -10.60 -10.65 -10.49
CA SER A 65 -10.54 -11.15 -9.13
C SER A 65 -11.26 -10.18 -8.19
N PRO A 66 -12.23 -10.64 -7.39
CA PRO A 66 -12.76 -9.84 -6.30
C PRO A 66 -11.61 -9.46 -5.34
N ASN A 67 -11.61 -8.23 -4.81
CA ASN A 67 -10.57 -7.77 -3.88
C ASN A 67 -10.42 -8.71 -2.67
N ALA A 68 -11.53 -9.14 -2.09
CA ALA A 68 -11.54 -10.04 -0.92
C ALA A 68 -10.86 -11.40 -1.16
N ASP A 69 -10.90 -11.89 -2.40
CA ASP A 69 -10.38 -13.23 -2.76
C ASP A 69 -9.01 -13.15 -3.46
N TYR A 70 -8.50 -11.93 -3.70
CA TYR A 70 -7.32 -11.69 -4.50
C TYR A 70 -6.10 -12.50 -4.04
N ALA A 71 -5.73 -12.37 -2.77
CA ALA A 71 -4.53 -13.01 -2.21
C ALA A 71 -4.61 -14.55 -2.31
N GLN A 72 -5.76 -15.14 -1.98
CA GLN A 72 -5.97 -16.58 -2.05
C GLN A 72 -5.95 -17.09 -3.49
N LYS A 73 -6.60 -16.37 -4.41
CA LYS A 73 -6.62 -16.70 -5.84
C LYS A 73 -5.22 -16.62 -6.43
N LEU A 74 -4.48 -15.53 -6.17
CA LEU A 74 -3.12 -15.35 -6.65
C LEU A 74 -2.19 -16.46 -6.16
N ALA A 75 -2.21 -16.77 -4.87
CA ALA A 75 -1.40 -17.85 -4.31
C ALA A 75 -1.67 -19.19 -5.02
N SER A 76 -2.94 -19.53 -5.25
CA SER A 76 -3.32 -20.75 -5.98
C SER A 76 -2.80 -20.74 -7.42
N LEU A 77 -2.86 -19.59 -8.12
CA LEU A 77 -2.37 -19.44 -9.49
C LEU A 77 -0.85 -19.57 -9.57
N ILE A 78 -0.10 -18.98 -8.63
CA ILE A 78 1.36 -19.10 -8.55
C ILE A 78 1.75 -20.58 -8.33
N MET A 79 1.17 -21.23 -7.34
CA MET A 79 1.45 -22.63 -7.02
C MET A 79 1.14 -23.59 -8.18
N SER A 80 0.09 -23.31 -8.95
CA SER A 80 -0.29 -24.11 -10.14
C SER A 80 0.46 -23.70 -11.41
N LYS A 81 1.38 -22.73 -11.35
CA LYS A 81 2.11 -22.16 -12.50
C LYS A 81 1.17 -21.60 -13.60
N LYS A 82 0.05 -21.02 -13.16
CA LYS A 82 -0.97 -20.39 -14.01
C LYS A 82 -1.17 -18.92 -13.68
N ALA A 83 -0.22 -18.31 -12.98
CA ALA A 83 -0.27 -16.89 -12.69
C ALA A 83 -0.26 -16.06 -13.99
N PRO A 84 -0.96 -14.90 -14.04
CA PRO A 84 -0.88 -13.98 -15.16
C PRO A 84 0.55 -13.47 -15.36
N ASP A 85 0.82 -12.87 -16.52
CA ASP A 85 2.16 -12.38 -16.88
C ASP A 85 2.69 -11.34 -15.88
N PHE A 86 1.79 -10.53 -15.29
CA PHE A 86 2.10 -9.73 -14.10
C PHE A 86 0.86 -9.54 -13.22
N PHE A 87 1.12 -9.22 -11.95
CA PHE A 87 0.06 -9.08 -10.96
C PHE A 87 0.46 -8.07 -9.87
N TRP A 88 -0.54 -7.45 -9.24
CA TRP A 88 -0.30 -6.59 -8.09
C TRP A 88 0.31 -7.37 -6.93
N CYS A 89 1.32 -6.79 -6.32
CA CYS A 89 1.94 -7.31 -5.10
C CYS A 89 2.27 -6.16 -4.13
N SER A 90 2.29 -6.46 -2.83
CA SER A 90 2.83 -5.56 -1.81
C SER A 90 4.33 -5.83 -1.64
N ASN A 91 5.05 -4.88 -1.05
CA ASN A 91 6.48 -5.06 -0.75
C ASN A 91 6.77 -6.33 0.06
N SER A 92 5.96 -6.61 1.10
CA SER A 92 6.17 -7.80 1.93
C SER A 92 5.88 -9.11 1.18
N GLN A 93 4.85 -9.11 0.32
CA GLN A 93 4.52 -10.26 -0.52
C GLN A 93 5.61 -10.52 -1.55
N GLU A 94 6.13 -9.47 -2.18
CA GLU A 94 7.25 -9.55 -3.13
C GLU A 94 8.48 -10.18 -2.48
N GLN A 95 8.92 -9.69 -1.30
CA GLN A 95 10.10 -10.21 -0.62
C GLN A 95 9.97 -11.70 -0.27
N ASN A 96 8.80 -12.14 0.17
CA ASN A 96 8.55 -13.56 0.46
C ASN A 96 8.60 -14.42 -0.81
N LEU A 97 7.91 -14.01 -1.88
CA LEU A 97 7.89 -14.74 -3.14
C LEU A 97 9.27 -14.76 -3.83
N ALA A 98 10.03 -13.66 -3.72
CA ALA A 98 11.39 -13.57 -4.24
C ALA A 98 12.35 -14.52 -3.50
N ALA A 99 12.25 -14.61 -2.17
CA ALA A 99 13.04 -15.54 -1.35
C ALA A 99 12.76 -17.01 -1.73
N GLU A 100 11.54 -17.33 -2.16
CA GLU A 100 11.15 -18.67 -2.65
C GLU A 100 11.51 -18.91 -4.12
N GLY A 101 12.10 -17.91 -4.83
CA GLY A 101 12.47 -18.01 -6.24
C GLY A 101 11.26 -18.04 -7.20
N LEU A 102 10.12 -17.48 -6.79
CA LEU A 102 8.87 -17.54 -7.53
C LEU A 102 8.64 -16.32 -8.44
N LEU A 103 9.53 -15.32 -8.39
CA LEU A 103 9.40 -14.08 -9.16
C LEU A 103 10.47 -13.92 -10.24
N TYR A 104 10.11 -13.21 -11.30
CA TYR A 104 10.99 -12.82 -12.39
C TYR A 104 11.87 -11.62 -11.97
N ASP A 105 13.16 -11.64 -12.33
CA ASP A 105 14.12 -10.56 -12.05
C ASP A 105 14.10 -9.52 -13.18
N TRP A 106 13.59 -8.32 -12.89
CA TRP A 106 13.49 -7.20 -13.82
C TRP A 106 14.74 -6.32 -13.90
N SER A 107 15.81 -6.62 -13.14
CA SER A 107 17.02 -5.78 -13.06
C SER A 107 17.63 -5.46 -14.42
N SER A 108 17.69 -6.42 -15.33
CA SER A 108 18.27 -6.24 -16.66
C SER A 108 17.44 -5.29 -17.54
N TYR A 109 16.12 -5.29 -17.39
CA TYR A 109 15.22 -4.42 -18.15
C TYR A 109 15.30 -2.98 -17.67
N LEU A 110 15.26 -2.75 -16.35
CA LEU A 110 15.39 -1.41 -15.80
C LEU A 110 16.77 -0.81 -16.13
N LYS A 111 17.85 -1.61 -16.05
CA LYS A 111 19.21 -1.16 -16.41
C LYS A 111 19.36 -0.73 -17.86
N LYS A 112 18.61 -1.34 -18.79
CA LYS A 112 18.62 -0.89 -20.20
C LYS A 112 18.02 0.51 -20.37
N GLY A 113 17.15 0.93 -19.45
CA GLY A 113 16.46 2.23 -19.51
C GLY A 113 15.45 2.34 -20.66
N ASP A 114 15.07 1.21 -21.26
CA ASP A 114 14.10 1.17 -22.34
C ASP A 114 12.68 1.09 -21.73
N GLY A 115 11.93 2.17 -21.84
CA GLY A 115 10.61 2.35 -21.21
C GLY A 115 10.67 3.07 -19.87
N LEU A 116 11.20 2.45 -18.81
CA LEU A 116 11.35 3.05 -17.48
C LEU A 116 12.81 3.38 -17.19
N GLN A 117 13.03 4.51 -16.49
CA GLN A 117 14.35 5.00 -16.09
C GLN A 117 14.45 5.03 -14.57
N GLU A 118 15.53 4.49 -14.00
CA GLU A 118 15.71 4.33 -12.56
C GLU A 118 15.65 5.65 -11.80
N ASP A 119 16.23 6.73 -12.36
CA ASP A 119 16.28 8.07 -11.80
C ASP A 119 14.93 8.83 -11.81
N LYS A 120 13.89 8.24 -12.38
CA LYS A 120 12.54 8.81 -12.44
C LYS A 120 11.59 8.22 -11.41
N PHE A 121 12.05 7.27 -10.62
CA PHE A 121 11.27 6.77 -9.50
C PHE A 121 11.40 7.68 -8.27
N SER A 122 10.33 7.82 -7.51
CA SER A 122 10.36 8.57 -6.25
C SER A 122 11.43 8.03 -5.30
N PRO A 123 12.11 8.90 -4.52
CA PRO A 123 13.22 8.51 -3.66
C PRO A 123 12.91 7.34 -2.73
N GLY A 124 13.74 6.29 -2.79
CA GLY A 124 13.64 5.10 -1.95
C GLY A 124 12.59 4.07 -2.40
N SER A 125 11.74 4.38 -3.39
CA SER A 125 10.68 3.45 -3.82
C SER A 125 11.23 2.17 -4.42
N LEU A 126 12.26 2.23 -5.26
CA LEU A 126 12.90 1.05 -5.85
C LEU A 126 13.64 0.19 -4.82
N ASP A 127 14.21 0.81 -3.78
CA ASP A 127 14.97 0.09 -2.75
C ASP A 127 14.12 -0.92 -1.98
N LEU A 128 12.80 -0.69 -1.94
CA LEU A 128 11.85 -1.60 -1.29
C LEU A 128 11.52 -2.85 -2.13
N TRP A 129 11.98 -2.89 -3.40
CA TRP A 129 11.69 -3.97 -4.37
C TRP A 129 12.96 -4.69 -4.81
N ARG A 130 14.08 -4.36 -4.15
CA ARG A 130 15.35 -5.06 -4.35
C ARG A 130 15.63 -6.00 -3.18
N ASN A 131 16.05 -7.21 -3.52
CA ASN A 131 16.57 -8.09 -2.48
C ASN A 131 17.98 -7.64 -2.01
N PRO A 132 18.55 -8.25 -0.94
CA PRO A 132 19.89 -7.88 -0.46
C PRO A 132 21.02 -7.96 -1.50
N GLU A 133 20.86 -8.79 -2.54
CA GLU A 133 21.80 -8.94 -3.65
C GLU A 133 21.60 -7.90 -4.76
N GLY A 134 20.62 -6.99 -4.60
CA GLY A 134 20.31 -5.90 -5.53
C GLY A 134 19.46 -6.29 -6.74
N LYS A 135 18.91 -7.51 -6.77
CA LYS A 135 17.96 -7.96 -7.79
C LYS A 135 16.59 -7.32 -7.58
N LEU A 136 15.94 -6.94 -8.68
CA LEU A 136 14.64 -6.27 -8.70
C LEU A 136 13.52 -7.24 -9.08
N TYR A 137 12.69 -7.62 -8.14
CA TYR A 137 11.63 -8.62 -8.36
C TYR A 137 10.23 -8.02 -8.55
N GLY A 138 10.08 -6.72 -8.40
CA GLY A 138 8.86 -6.01 -8.72
C GLY A 138 9.13 -4.57 -9.14
N ILE A 139 8.15 -3.96 -9.80
CA ILE A 139 8.19 -2.56 -10.20
C ILE A 139 7.23 -1.78 -9.29
N PRO A 140 7.74 -0.82 -8.49
CA PRO A 140 6.88 0.00 -7.66
C PRO A 140 5.95 0.86 -8.53
N THR A 141 4.67 0.84 -8.21
CA THR A 141 3.60 1.48 -8.97
C THR A 141 2.95 2.60 -8.16
N LEU A 142 2.17 2.25 -7.14
CA LEU A 142 1.46 3.22 -6.31
C LEU A 142 2.34 3.61 -5.11
N ALA A 143 2.62 4.90 -4.97
CA ALA A 143 3.34 5.45 -3.82
C ALA A 143 2.32 5.89 -2.75
N ASN A 144 2.14 5.07 -1.73
CA ASN A 144 1.20 5.35 -0.67
C ASN A 144 1.74 6.38 0.32
N THR A 145 0.88 7.32 0.71
CA THR A 145 1.12 8.27 1.79
C THR A 145 0.15 8.01 2.94
N TYR A 146 0.57 8.32 4.16
CA TYR A 146 -0.21 8.07 5.36
C TYR A 146 -0.28 9.33 6.22
N GLY A 147 -1.48 9.68 6.64
CA GLY A 147 -1.68 10.90 7.41
C GLY A 147 -2.99 10.92 8.16
N PHE A 148 -3.45 12.11 8.45
CA PHE A 148 -4.56 12.36 9.35
C PHE A 148 -5.66 13.14 8.62
N PHE A 149 -6.79 12.49 8.40
CA PHE A 149 -8.02 13.16 8.02
C PHE A 149 -8.57 13.90 9.24
N TYR A 150 -8.89 15.18 9.11
CA TYR A 150 -9.41 16.00 10.19
C TYR A 150 -10.76 16.64 9.85
N ASN A 151 -11.64 16.71 10.85
CA ASN A 151 -12.89 17.45 10.79
C ASN A 151 -12.64 18.87 11.29
N LYS A 152 -12.69 19.86 10.38
CA LYS A 152 -12.42 21.25 10.71
C LYS A 152 -13.37 21.81 11.78
N ALA A 153 -14.64 21.43 11.76
CA ALA A 153 -15.62 21.93 12.71
C ALA A 153 -15.32 21.51 14.17
N ASP A 154 -14.74 20.33 14.39
CA ASP A 154 -14.35 19.88 15.71
C ASP A 154 -13.11 20.64 16.23
N PHE A 155 -12.15 20.95 15.37
CA PHE A 155 -11.01 21.79 15.69
C PHE A 155 -11.44 23.23 16.03
N ASP A 156 -12.30 23.84 15.20
CA ASP A 156 -12.86 25.19 15.43
C ASP A 156 -13.60 25.25 16.79
N LYS A 157 -14.42 24.23 17.09
CA LYS A 157 -15.16 24.13 18.35
C LYS A 157 -14.23 24.01 19.56
N ALA A 158 -13.13 23.29 19.41
CA ALA A 158 -12.09 23.18 20.45
C ALA A 158 -11.13 24.38 20.48
N LYS A 159 -11.28 25.35 19.57
CA LYS A 159 -10.39 26.52 19.38
C LYS A 159 -8.95 26.12 19.04
N LEU A 160 -8.79 25.04 18.32
CA LEU A 160 -7.52 24.53 17.84
C LEU A 160 -7.29 24.94 16.37
N LYS A 161 -6.02 25.04 15.98
CA LYS A 161 -5.65 25.11 14.58
C LYS A 161 -5.76 23.72 13.96
N THR A 162 -6.24 23.62 12.72
CA THR A 162 -6.20 22.36 11.99
C THR A 162 -4.75 21.91 11.74
N PRO A 163 -4.48 20.60 11.74
CA PRO A 163 -3.19 20.05 11.37
C PRO A 163 -2.74 20.53 9.98
N ALA A 164 -1.44 20.80 9.81
CA ALA A 164 -0.86 21.28 8.57
C ALA A 164 0.54 20.69 8.35
N ILE A 165 1.12 20.90 7.18
CA ILE A 165 2.51 20.52 6.91
C ILE A 165 3.43 21.17 7.94
N GLY A 166 4.26 20.36 8.57
CA GLY A 166 5.20 20.79 9.62
C GLY A 166 4.65 20.72 11.05
N TRP A 167 3.37 20.28 11.25
CA TRP A 167 2.90 20.01 12.61
C TRP A 167 3.70 18.88 13.27
N THR A 168 3.66 18.83 14.60
CA THR A 168 4.56 18.01 15.39
C THR A 168 3.83 16.93 16.20
N TRP A 169 4.56 15.92 16.64
CA TRP A 169 4.03 14.91 17.57
C TRP A 169 3.51 15.52 18.88
N ASP A 170 4.16 16.57 19.39
CA ASP A 170 3.69 17.22 20.61
C ASP A 170 2.37 17.98 20.37
N GLU A 171 2.20 18.60 19.20
CA GLU A 171 0.92 19.19 18.78
C GLU A 171 -0.15 18.12 18.61
N LEU A 172 0.13 16.99 17.97
CA LEU A 172 -0.83 15.88 17.86
C LEU A 172 -1.36 15.44 19.23
N TYR A 173 -0.47 15.15 20.18
CA TYR A 173 -0.88 14.72 21.54
C TYR A 173 -1.62 15.82 22.30
N ALA A 174 -1.22 17.09 22.17
CA ALA A 174 -1.94 18.21 22.76
C ALA A 174 -3.35 18.39 22.17
N ASP A 175 -3.46 18.26 20.85
CA ASP A 175 -4.73 18.40 20.13
C ASP A 175 -5.72 17.29 20.51
N ILE A 176 -5.29 16.01 20.52
CA ILE A 176 -6.19 14.91 20.90
C ILE A 176 -6.66 15.01 22.35
N ALA A 177 -5.80 15.48 23.26
CA ALA A 177 -6.18 15.73 24.65
C ALA A 177 -7.22 16.88 24.76
N ALA A 178 -7.00 17.99 24.03
CA ALA A 178 -7.93 19.12 24.01
C ALA A 178 -9.28 18.73 23.36
N LEU A 179 -9.26 17.97 22.27
CA LEU A 179 -10.46 17.44 21.59
C LEU A 179 -11.24 16.49 22.54
N LYS A 180 -10.53 15.64 23.30
CA LYS A 180 -11.13 14.78 24.33
C LYS A 180 -11.80 15.60 25.43
N HIS A 181 -11.13 16.67 25.87
CA HIS A 181 -11.71 17.59 26.86
C HIS A 181 -12.97 18.29 26.32
N ALA A 182 -12.95 18.74 25.07
CA ALA A 182 -14.09 19.40 24.43
C ALA A 182 -15.28 18.44 24.22
N ASN A 183 -15.03 17.16 23.98
CA ASN A 183 -16.04 16.11 23.86
C ASN A 183 -15.60 14.83 24.59
N PRO A 184 -15.88 14.70 25.91
CA PRO A 184 -15.45 13.54 26.70
C PRO A 184 -15.99 12.19 26.24
N LYS A 185 -17.05 12.17 25.45
CA LYS A 185 -17.66 10.92 24.92
C LYS A 185 -16.98 10.42 23.64
N ALA A 186 -16.31 11.30 22.88
CA ALA A 186 -15.63 10.92 21.66
C ALA A 186 -14.27 10.25 21.96
N THR A 187 -13.79 9.44 21.00
CA THR A 187 -12.38 9.09 20.85
C THR A 187 -11.82 9.99 19.75
N PRO A 188 -11.00 11.01 20.11
CA PRO A 188 -10.55 12.03 19.14
C PRO A 188 -9.81 11.47 17.94
N LEU A 189 -8.89 10.52 18.17
CA LEU A 189 -8.09 9.92 17.11
C LEU A 189 -8.46 8.44 16.93
N VAL A 190 -8.97 8.13 15.76
CA VAL A 190 -9.28 6.76 15.35
C VAL A 190 -8.28 6.30 14.32
N ASN A 191 -7.65 5.17 14.58
CA ASN A 191 -6.71 4.54 13.67
C ASN A 191 -7.46 3.60 12.72
N ALA A 192 -7.72 4.06 11.50
CA ALA A 192 -8.37 3.25 10.48
C ALA A 192 -7.40 2.25 9.80
N TRP A 193 -6.11 2.40 10.02
CA TRP A 193 -5.06 1.58 9.44
C TRP A 193 -3.96 1.34 10.48
N ALA A 194 -3.82 0.12 10.95
CA ALA A 194 -3.00 -0.29 12.11
C ALA A 194 -1.47 -0.01 11.97
N LEU A 195 -1.10 1.21 11.54
CA LEU A 195 0.28 1.64 11.40
C LEU A 195 0.72 2.54 12.56
N LEU A 196 -0.12 3.49 12.97
CA LEU A 196 0.27 4.52 13.93
C LEU A 196 0.78 3.92 15.25
N GLU A 197 0.08 2.93 15.80
CA GLU A 197 0.44 2.20 17.03
C GLU A 197 1.27 0.93 16.78
N SER A 198 1.74 0.71 15.56
CA SER A 198 2.66 -0.38 15.25
C SER A 198 4.09 -0.09 15.74
N PRO A 199 4.94 -1.11 15.84
CA PRO A 199 6.37 -0.89 16.11
C PRO A 199 7.04 0.04 15.09
N GLN A 200 6.61 0.05 13.82
CA GLN A 200 7.12 0.94 12.78
C GLN A 200 6.67 2.38 12.99
N GLY A 201 5.41 2.60 13.35
CA GLY A 201 4.89 3.94 13.66
C GLY A 201 5.60 4.57 14.86
N ILE A 202 5.84 3.78 15.92
CA ILE A 202 6.60 4.24 17.10
C ILE A 202 8.08 4.41 16.77
N SER A 203 8.64 3.58 15.88
CA SER A 203 9.99 3.76 15.34
C SER A 203 10.13 5.09 14.59
N ALA A 204 9.13 5.48 13.81
CA ALA A 204 9.10 6.78 13.15
C ALA A 204 9.10 7.94 14.16
N TYR A 205 8.32 7.84 15.23
CA TYR A 205 8.42 8.78 16.35
C TYR A 205 9.84 8.82 16.93
N SER A 206 10.46 7.65 17.19
CA SER A 206 11.81 7.56 17.73
C SER A 206 12.82 8.31 16.85
N VAL A 207 12.87 7.99 15.57
CA VAL A 207 13.81 8.60 14.61
C VAL A 207 13.56 10.09 14.45
N ALA A 208 12.30 10.53 14.41
CA ALA A 208 11.93 11.95 14.32
C ALA A 208 12.39 12.76 15.54
N ASN A 209 12.52 12.12 16.70
CA ASN A 209 12.97 12.73 17.97
C ASN A 209 14.43 12.38 18.35
N GLY A 210 15.26 11.97 17.38
CA GLY A 210 16.70 11.78 17.55
C GLY A 210 17.11 10.40 18.04
N GLY A 211 16.18 9.44 18.13
CA GLY A 211 16.48 8.04 18.42
C GLY A 211 16.82 7.22 17.18
N ALA A 212 17.01 5.93 17.37
CA ALA A 212 17.30 4.97 16.30
C ALA A 212 16.04 4.33 15.72
N PRO A 213 16.07 3.86 14.45
CA PRO A 213 15.01 3.05 13.90
C PRO A 213 14.98 1.67 14.54
N ILE A 214 13.79 1.06 14.59
CA ILE A 214 13.61 -0.31 15.14
C ILE A 214 14.36 -1.38 14.32
N VAL A 215 14.52 -1.16 13.01
CA VAL A 215 15.35 -1.95 12.09
C VAL A 215 16.40 -1.03 11.47
N GLU A 216 17.63 -1.51 11.31
CA GLU A 216 18.72 -0.72 10.72
C GLU A 216 18.49 -0.44 9.23
N LYS A 217 17.92 -1.41 8.53
CA LYS A 217 17.63 -1.34 7.09
C LYS A 217 16.21 -1.83 6.82
N PRO A 218 15.56 -1.31 5.78
CA PRO A 218 14.25 -1.81 5.35
C PRO A 218 14.23 -3.31 5.04
N ILE A 219 15.28 -3.82 4.41
CA ILE A 219 15.45 -5.21 3.98
C ILE A 219 16.86 -5.66 4.37
N GLY A 220 17.00 -6.90 4.82
CA GLY A 220 18.26 -7.50 5.25
C GLY A 220 18.64 -7.17 6.70
N SER A 221 17.69 -6.72 7.53
CA SER A 221 17.91 -6.52 8.96
C SER A 221 17.93 -7.86 9.69
N LYS A 222 18.99 -8.07 10.49
CA LYS A 222 19.18 -9.30 11.28
C LYS A 222 18.70 -9.18 12.71
N GLU A 223 18.30 -7.99 13.13
CA GLU A 223 17.81 -7.71 14.48
C GLU A 223 16.89 -6.50 14.51
N VAL A 224 16.03 -6.45 15.51
CA VAL A 224 15.27 -5.28 15.91
C VAL A 224 15.77 -4.77 17.25
N LYS A 225 15.71 -3.43 17.45
CA LYS A 225 16.12 -2.76 18.69
C LYS A 225 15.07 -1.71 19.08
N ALA A 226 14.77 -1.64 20.37
CA ALA A 226 13.93 -0.60 20.94
C ALA A 226 14.77 0.25 21.92
N ASP A 227 15.19 1.43 21.47
CA ASP A 227 15.97 2.36 22.27
C ASP A 227 15.11 3.14 23.28
N ALA A 228 15.74 4.03 24.05
CA ALA A 228 15.03 4.84 25.05
C ALA A 228 13.97 5.77 24.39
N THR A 229 14.24 6.30 23.19
CA THR A 229 13.33 7.20 22.48
C THR A 229 12.11 6.42 21.91
N PHE A 230 12.32 5.20 21.42
CA PHE A 230 11.22 4.30 21.06
C PHE A 230 10.32 4.02 22.27
N ARG A 231 10.89 3.69 23.44
CA ARG A 231 10.13 3.42 24.66
C ARG A 231 9.35 4.65 25.12
N ALA A 232 9.94 5.84 25.03
CA ALA A 232 9.25 7.10 25.34
C ALA A 232 8.06 7.36 24.40
N GLY A 233 8.20 7.05 23.10
CA GLY A 233 7.11 7.11 22.11
C GLY A 233 5.98 6.14 22.45
N ALA A 234 6.34 4.88 22.75
CA ALA A 234 5.38 3.87 23.18
C ALA A 234 4.63 4.27 24.46
N GLU A 235 5.35 4.89 25.44
CA GLU A 235 4.74 5.38 26.68
C GLU A 235 3.74 6.53 26.44
N LYS A 236 4.09 7.52 25.58
CA LYS A 236 3.18 8.60 25.18
C LYS A 236 1.91 8.03 24.56
N MET A 237 2.06 7.08 23.64
CA MET A 237 0.93 6.45 22.96
C MET A 237 0.06 5.63 23.91
N ALA A 238 0.67 4.81 24.78
CA ALA A 238 -0.07 4.04 25.78
C ALA A 238 -0.86 4.95 26.74
N LYS A 239 -0.32 6.13 27.11
CA LYS A 239 -1.04 7.13 27.89
C LYS A 239 -2.25 7.68 27.14
N ALA A 240 -2.12 8.04 25.88
CA ALA A 240 -3.22 8.54 25.06
C ALA A 240 -4.33 7.47 24.88
N ILE A 241 -3.95 6.22 24.63
CA ILE A 241 -4.88 5.08 24.58
C ILE A 241 -5.63 4.93 25.92
N LYS A 242 -4.91 4.93 27.03
CA LYS A 242 -5.50 4.79 28.37
C LYS A 242 -6.45 5.95 28.71
N ALA A 243 -6.15 7.16 28.25
CA ALA A 243 -7.01 8.33 28.40
C ALA A 243 -8.25 8.31 27.48
N GLY A 244 -8.36 7.36 26.57
CA GLY A 244 -9.41 7.30 25.55
C GLY A 244 -9.32 8.43 24.51
N GLU A 245 -8.11 8.95 24.29
CA GLU A 245 -7.80 10.00 23.31
C GLU A 245 -7.56 9.42 21.94
N MET A 246 -7.17 8.15 21.87
CA MET A 246 -7.02 7.39 20.62
C MET A 246 -7.46 5.94 20.79
N THR A 247 -7.75 5.26 19.67
CA THR A 247 -8.05 3.84 19.65
C THR A 247 -6.83 3.00 20.04
N ASN A 248 -7.08 1.78 20.51
CA ASN A 248 -6.03 0.82 20.82
C ASN A 248 -5.77 -0.11 19.62
N PRO A 249 -4.69 -0.92 19.62
CA PRO A 249 -4.36 -1.85 18.54
C PRO A 249 -5.41 -2.91 18.21
N ASP A 250 -6.39 -3.16 19.09
CA ASP A 250 -7.48 -4.13 18.88
C ASP A 250 -8.71 -3.48 18.20
N TYR A 251 -8.64 -2.18 17.85
CA TYR A 251 -9.76 -1.49 17.22
C TYR A 251 -10.05 -2.03 15.82
N ASP A 252 -11.31 -2.37 15.56
CA ASP A 252 -11.75 -2.72 14.22
C ASP A 252 -12.03 -1.46 13.40
N GLY A 253 -11.12 -1.13 12.50
CA GLY A 253 -11.19 0.03 11.60
C GLY A 253 -12.18 -0.09 10.45
N THR A 254 -12.88 -1.21 10.28
CA THR A 254 -13.75 -1.50 9.11
C THR A 254 -14.76 -0.38 8.83
N ASN A 255 -15.34 0.22 9.86
CA ASN A 255 -16.33 1.28 9.74
C ASN A 255 -15.77 2.70 9.95
N ALA A 256 -14.46 2.87 10.12
CA ALA A 256 -13.86 4.15 10.48
C ALA A 256 -14.16 5.26 9.46
N VAL A 257 -14.08 4.97 8.17
CA VAL A 257 -14.40 5.92 7.08
C VAL A 257 -15.84 6.43 7.16
N ALA A 258 -16.80 5.53 7.34
CA ALA A 258 -18.21 5.90 7.46
C ALA A 258 -18.47 6.71 8.74
N GLN A 259 -17.83 6.34 9.85
CA GLN A 259 -17.93 7.08 11.12
C GLN A 259 -17.32 8.47 10.99
N PHE A 260 -16.14 8.62 10.37
CA PHE A 260 -15.53 9.92 10.09
C PHE A 260 -16.45 10.78 9.23
N ALA A 261 -16.91 10.27 8.10
CA ALA A 261 -17.78 11.02 7.18
C ALA A 261 -19.10 11.47 7.82
N ASN A 262 -19.59 10.76 8.84
CA ASN A 262 -20.78 11.15 9.62
C ASN A 262 -20.45 12.10 10.80
N GLY A 263 -19.22 12.56 10.95
CA GLY A 263 -18.79 13.46 12.04
C GLY A 263 -18.64 12.76 13.39
N GLY A 264 -18.40 11.45 13.40
CA GLY A 264 -18.27 10.66 14.62
C GLY A 264 -16.91 10.80 15.32
N MET A 265 -15.92 11.41 14.67
CA MET A 265 -14.57 11.60 15.21
C MET A 265 -13.88 12.81 14.63
N PRO A 266 -13.06 13.55 15.43
CA PRO A 266 -12.30 14.71 14.95
C PRO A 266 -11.13 14.36 14.01
N LEU A 267 -10.42 13.26 14.29
CA LEU A 267 -9.26 12.78 13.54
C LEU A 267 -9.40 11.31 13.18
N MET A 268 -9.05 10.96 11.96
CA MET A 268 -8.91 9.58 11.50
C MET A 268 -7.54 9.42 10.83
N PHE A 269 -6.72 8.53 11.37
CA PHE A 269 -5.46 8.14 10.73
C PHE A 269 -5.71 7.09 9.65
N GLY A 270 -5.08 7.27 8.48
CA GLY A 270 -5.16 6.32 7.38
C GLY A 270 -4.45 6.80 6.12
N GLY A 271 -4.44 5.98 5.09
CA GLY A 271 -3.80 6.30 3.82
C GLY A 271 -4.65 7.24 2.94
N GLN A 272 -3.99 8.00 2.09
CA GLN A 272 -4.62 8.99 1.21
C GLN A 272 -5.74 8.41 0.33
N TRP A 273 -5.67 7.13 -0.04
CA TRP A 273 -6.70 6.47 -0.89
C TRP A 273 -8.09 6.44 -0.25
N LEU A 274 -8.18 6.56 1.08
CA LEU A 274 -9.47 6.59 1.79
C LEU A 274 -10.31 7.82 1.44
N HIS A 275 -9.70 8.87 0.87
CA HIS A 275 -10.40 10.11 0.51
C HIS A 275 -11.57 9.88 -0.45
N GLN A 276 -11.45 8.93 -1.39
CA GLN A 276 -12.54 8.62 -2.32
C GLN A 276 -13.76 8.09 -1.57
N SER A 277 -13.54 7.15 -0.64
CA SER A 277 -14.62 6.61 0.18
C SER A 277 -15.21 7.66 1.12
N ILE A 278 -14.39 8.55 1.70
CA ILE A 278 -14.87 9.68 2.50
C ILE A 278 -15.77 10.57 1.64
N THR A 279 -15.33 10.98 0.45
CA THR A 279 -16.08 11.84 -0.47
C THR A 279 -17.40 11.19 -0.92
N GLN A 280 -17.40 9.89 -1.19
CA GLN A 280 -18.61 9.13 -1.55
C GLN A 280 -19.65 9.11 -0.43
N ASN A 281 -19.23 9.14 0.83
CA ASN A 281 -20.11 9.26 2.00
C ASN A 281 -20.67 10.68 2.23
N LYS A 282 -20.23 11.68 1.45
CA LYS A 282 -20.77 13.06 1.44
C LYS A 282 -20.77 13.72 2.82
N PRO A 283 -19.62 13.91 3.49
CA PRO A 283 -19.56 14.58 4.79
C PRO A 283 -20.24 15.97 4.73
N LYS A 284 -20.89 16.35 5.84
CA LYS A 284 -21.60 17.63 5.95
C LYS A 284 -20.76 18.72 6.63
N PHE A 285 -19.46 18.53 6.72
CA PHE A 285 -18.47 19.43 7.32
C PHE A 285 -17.26 19.56 6.40
N GLU A 286 -16.51 20.64 6.58
CA GLU A 286 -15.21 20.81 5.93
C GLU A 286 -14.19 19.88 6.58
N TRP A 287 -13.41 19.20 5.76
CA TRP A 287 -12.37 18.30 6.18
C TRP A 287 -11.10 18.48 5.34
N GLY A 288 -10.00 17.96 5.82
CA GLY A 288 -8.74 17.98 5.11
C GLY A 288 -7.84 16.82 5.53
N TYR A 289 -6.63 16.81 5.01
CA TYR A 289 -5.64 15.77 5.23
C TYR A 289 -4.29 16.40 5.56
N ALA A 290 -3.64 15.91 6.60
CA ALA A 290 -2.36 16.39 7.08
C ALA A 290 -1.33 15.24 7.12
N PRO A 291 -0.03 15.53 6.89
CA PRO A 291 1.00 14.51 6.84
C PRO A 291 1.31 13.91 8.22
N TRP A 292 2.17 12.91 8.23
CA TRP A 292 2.78 12.36 9.43
C TRP A 292 3.51 13.46 10.21
N PRO A 293 3.37 13.52 11.55
CA PRO A 293 3.94 14.61 12.36
C PRO A 293 5.48 14.64 12.34
N ALA A 294 6.04 15.83 12.36
CA ALA A 294 7.48 16.02 12.55
C ALA A 294 7.88 15.82 14.02
N GLY A 295 9.11 15.42 14.26
CA GLY A 295 9.71 15.39 15.60
C GLY A 295 10.56 16.61 15.89
N THR A 296 11.20 16.61 17.05
CA THR A 296 12.10 17.70 17.48
C THR A 296 13.43 17.73 16.72
N ALA A 297 13.87 16.60 16.18
CA ALA A 297 15.11 16.48 15.42
C ALA A 297 14.91 16.61 13.91
N LYS A 298 13.83 16.02 13.38
CA LYS A 298 13.56 16.02 11.92
C LYS A 298 12.12 15.58 11.60
N SER A 299 11.76 15.76 10.33
CA SER A 299 10.59 15.09 9.74
C SER A 299 10.99 13.74 9.17
N VAL A 300 10.21 12.70 9.49
CA VAL A 300 10.39 11.34 8.96
C VAL A 300 9.03 10.90 8.43
N GLN A 301 8.95 10.60 7.15
CA GLN A 301 7.68 10.30 6.49
C GLN A 301 7.58 8.82 6.10
N PRO A 302 6.37 8.25 6.06
CA PRO A 302 6.20 6.85 5.65
C PRO A 302 6.63 6.64 4.20
N ILE A 303 7.14 5.45 3.91
CA ILE A 303 7.31 4.96 2.56
C ILE A 303 6.70 3.58 2.46
N GLU A 304 5.75 3.47 1.56
CA GLU A 304 5.15 2.21 1.14
C GLU A 304 4.78 2.33 -0.33
N THR A 305 5.04 1.28 -1.09
CA THR A 305 4.61 1.19 -2.47
C THR A 305 3.92 -0.14 -2.69
N ASN A 306 2.82 -0.13 -3.40
CA ASN A 306 2.32 -1.30 -4.07
C ASN A 306 2.93 -1.33 -5.46
N GLY A 307 3.09 -2.49 -6.04
CA GLY A 307 3.72 -2.61 -7.35
C GLY A 307 3.24 -3.82 -8.11
N VAL A 308 3.94 -4.13 -9.17
CA VAL A 308 3.68 -5.30 -10.00
C VAL A 308 4.84 -6.28 -9.96
N CYS A 309 4.51 -7.54 -9.78
CA CYS A 309 5.41 -8.67 -9.85
C CYS A 309 5.07 -9.54 -11.06
N SER A 310 6.03 -10.30 -11.55
CA SER A 310 5.82 -11.33 -12.57
C SER A 310 6.29 -12.68 -12.09
N PRO A 311 5.64 -13.79 -12.48
CA PRO A 311 6.06 -15.11 -12.04
C PRO A 311 7.40 -15.49 -12.67
N ALA A 312 8.22 -16.28 -11.97
CA ALA A 312 9.49 -16.81 -12.50
C ALA A 312 9.31 -17.62 -13.80
N THR A 313 8.09 -18.10 -14.05
CA THR A 313 7.70 -18.83 -15.28
C THR A 313 7.25 -17.94 -16.42
N LEU A 314 7.50 -16.62 -16.36
CA LEU A 314 7.13 -15.65 -17.39
C LEU A 314 7.69 -16.06 -18.77
N ASN A 315 6.83 -16.12 -19.78
CA ASN A 315 7.21 -16.59 -21.11
C ASN A 315 7.56 -15.48 -22.11
N ASP A 316 6.95 -14.30 -21.97
CA ASP A 316 7.14 -13.16 -22.87
C ASP A 316 7.56 -11.90 -22.09
N PRO A 317 8.78 -11.85 -21.58
CA PRO A 317 9.24 -10.73 -20.77
C PRO A 317 9.34 -9.41 -21.55
N ASP A 318 9.64 -9.44 -22.85
CA ASP A 318 9.79 -8.23 -23.65
C ASP A 318 8.44 -7.50 -23.82
N ASN A 319 7.38 -8.22 -24.21
CA ASN A 319 6.06 -7.60 -24.29
C ASN A 319 5.48 -7.27 -22.91
N THR A 320 5.74 -8.09 -21.90
CA THR A 320 5.32 -7.79 -20.53
C THR A 320 5.97 -6.48 -20.02
N TRP A 321 7.26 -6.29 -20.24
CA TRP A 321 7.96 -5.05 -19.91
C TRP A 321 7.38 -3.83 -20.66
N LYS A 322 7.07 -3.99 -21.94
CA LYS A 322 6.41 -2.96 -22.75
C LYS A 322 5.05 -2.55 -22.16
N VAL A 323 4.25 -3.55 -21.72
CA VAL A 323 2.94 -3.32 -21.11
C VAL A 323 3.09 -2.64 -19.76
N ILE A 324 4.00 -3.12 -18.88
CA ILE A 324 4.29 -2.49 -17.58
C ILE A 324 4.77 -1.05 -17.78
N SER A 325 5.73 -0.81 -18.68
CA SER A 325 6.24 0.53 -18.95
C SER A 325 5.15 1.49 -19.45
N TYR A 326 4.28 1.03 -20.33
CA TYR A 326 3.14 1.82 -20.79
C TYR A 326 2.16 2.13 -19.65
N MET A 327 1.89 1.12 -18.80
CA MET A 327 1.01 1.27 -17.65
C MET A 327 1.53 2.33 -16.67
N GLU A 328 2.84 2.29 -16.34
CA GLU A 328 3.46 3.22 -15.40
C GLU A 328 3.47 4.68 -15.92
N VAL A 329 3.70 4.88 -17.22
CA VAL A 329 3.82 6.22 -17.81
C VAL A 329 2.46 6.78 -18.23
N THR A 330 1.69 6.00 -18.99
CA THR A 330 0.45 6.46 -19.66
C THR A 330 -0.79 5.89 -19.01
N GLY A 331 -0.79 4.59 -18.72
CA GLY A 331 -1.93 3.87 -18.17
C GLY A 331 -2.44 4.50 -16.89
N PHE A 332 -1.56 4.67 -15.92
CA PHE A 332 -1.91 5.28 -14.65
C PHE A 332 -2.13 6.79 -14.74
N ASN A 333 -1.37 7.50 -15.55
CA ASN A 333 -1.63 8.93 -15.74
C ASN A 333 -3.08 9.20 -16.17
N GLU A 334 -3.61 8.42 -17.10
CA GLU A 334 -4.99 8.53 -17.55
C GLU A 334 -5.99 8.00 -16.49
N THR A 335 -5.67 6.89 -15.84
CA THR A 335 -6.50 6.29 -14.79
C THR A 335 -6.66 7.26 -13.61
N MET A 336 -5.59 7.91 -13.18
CA MET A 336 -5.59 8.83 -12.02
C MET A 336 -6.33 10.14 -12.28
N LYS A 337 -6.57 10.52 -13.53
CA LYS A 337 -7.46 11.65 -13.85
C LYS A 337 -8.93 11.35 -13.49
N GLU A 338 -9.34 10.09 -13.64
CA GLU A 338 -10.70 9.64 -13.34
C GLU A 338 -10.83 9.10 -11.91
N GLN A 339 -9.79 8.44 -11.42
CA GLN A 339 -9.72 7.75 -10.13
C GLN A 339 -8.40 8.07 -9.40
N PRO A 340 -8.25 9.24 -8.77
CA PRO A 340 -6.98 9.69 -8.16
C PRO A 340 -6.71 9.00 -6.82
N ILE A 341 -6.40 7.71 -6.82
CA ILE A 341 -6.20 6.90 -5.60
C ILE A 341 -4.83 7.13 -4.93
N ALA A 342 -3.76 7.24 -5.72
CA ALA A 342 -2.41 7.45 -5.21
C ALA A 342 -1.52 8.07 -6.28
N PRO A 343 -0.44 8.81 -5.91
CA PRO A 343 0.61 9.15 -6.85
C PRO A 343 1.34 7.87 -7.31
N ILE A 344 1.93 7.92 -8.50
CA ILE A 344 2.68 6.82 -9.07
C ILE A 344 4.14 6.93 -8.64
N ALA A 345 4.75 5.81 -8.25
CA ALA A 345 6.16 5.78 -7.86
C ALA A 345 7.09 6.19 -9.01
N TYR A 346 6.73 5.88 -10.25
CA TYR A 346 7.36 6.45 -11.44
C TYR A 346 6.80 7.84 -11.70
N GLU A 347 7.53 8.89 -11.29
CA GLU A 347 7.04 10.28 -11.23
C GLU A 347 6.36 10.78 -12.52
N PRO A 348 6.83 10.47 -13.75
CA PRO A 348 6.14 10.88 -14.96
C PRO A 348 4.69 10.39 -15.09
N GLY A 349 4.36 9.28 -14.44
CA GLY A 349 2.99 8.72 -14.39
C GLY A 349 2.05 9.41 -13.40
N SER A 350 2.57 10.25 -12.50
CA SER A 350 1.78 10.87 -11.41
C SER A 350 0.99 12.12 -11.80
N LYS A 351 1.23 12.67 -12.98
CA LYS A 351 0.65 13.97 -13.39
C LYS A 351 -0.89 13.99 -13.28
N GLY A 352 -1.55 12.94 -13.75
CA GLY A 352 -3.02 12.84 -13.70
C GLY A 352 -3.59 12.86 -12.29
N TYR A 353 -2.90 12.25 -11.33
CA TYR A 353 -3.27 12.29 -9.92
C TYR A 353 -3.30 13.72 -9.37
N TYR A 354 -2.20 14.44 -9.54
CA TYR A 354 -2.09 15.81 -9.03
C TYR A 354 -3.05 16.76 -9.75
N GLU A 355 -3.22 16.66 -11.06
CA GLU A 355 -4.17 17.47 -11.83
C GLU A 355 -5.62 17.27 -11.34
N ALA A 356 -6.02 16.02 -11.11
CA ALA A 356 -7.36 15.69 -10.62
C ALA A 356 -7.62 16.28 -9.22
N LEU A 357 -6.67 16.13 -8.29
CA LEU A 357 -6.81 16.64 -6.92
C LEU A 357 -6.73 18.17 -6.86
N GLN A 358 -5.87 18.81 -7.66
CA GLN A 358 -5.78 20.27 -7.72
C GLN A 358 -7.04 20.93 -8.30
N ALA A 359 -7.75 20.25 -9.18
CA ALA A 359 -9.05 20.70 -9.70
C ALA A 359 -10.20 20.52 -8.69
N GLY A 360 -9.99 19.73 -7.62
CA GLY A 360 -10.99 19.43 -6.61
C GLY A 360 -11.18 20.53 -5.56
N ASP A 361 -11.88 20.17 -4.49
CA ASP A 361 -12.15 21.03 -3.33
C ASP A 361 -10.90 21.21 -2.42
N ALA A 362 -11.09 21.88 -1.28
CA ALA A 362 -10.01 22.13 -0.32
C ALA A 362 -9.43 20.82 0.24
N ALA A 363 -10.27 19.81 0.46
CA ALA A 363 -9.84 18.52 0.96
C ALA A 363 -8.95 17.79 -0.07
N ALA A 364 -9.36 17.75 -1.34
CA ALA A 364 -8.57 17.17 -2.42
C ALA A 364 -7.21 17.88 -2.57
N LYS A 365 -7.18 19.20 -2.50
CA LYS A 365 -5.94 19.99 -2.54
C LYS A 365 -5.02 19.71 -1.37
N SER A 366 -5.57 19.50 -0.17
CA SER A 366 -4.76 19.14 1.01
C SER A 366 -4.11 17.77 0.86
N ILE A 367 -4.79 16.81 0.22
CA ILE A 367 -4.23 15.49 -0.09
C ILE A 367 -3.07 15.61 -1.07
N ALA A 368 -3.25 16.37 -2.17
CA ALA A 368 -2.17 16.61 -3.12
C ALA A 368 -0.94 17.28 -2.49
N ALA A 369 -1.16 18.28 -1.63
CA ALA A 369 -0.10 18.98 -0.91
C ALA A 369 0.64 18.04 0.06
N THR A 370 -0.10 17.23 0.81
CA THR A 370 0.47 16.24 1.74
C THR A 370 1.28 15.19 0.98
N ALA A 371 0.76 14.63 -0.10
CA ALA A 371 1.46 13.64 -0.90
C ALA A 371 2.77 14.22 -1.49
N THR A 372 2.73 15.45 -2.02
CA THR A 372 3.92 16.15 -2.51
C THR A 372 4.96 16.34 -1.41
N TYR A 373 4.53 16.77 -0.23
CA TYR A 373 5.42 16.95 0.92
C TYR A 373 6.04 15.62 1.36
N GLU A 374 5.21 14.62 1.63
CA GLU A 374 5.66 13.32 2.14
C GLU A 374 6.63 12.64 1.19
N LEU A 375 6.33 12.60 -0.11
CA LEU A 375 7.22 11.99 -1.11
C LEU A 375 8.52 12.77 -1.27
N GLY A 376 8.52 14.09 -1.08
CA GLY A 376 9.71 14.95 -1.17
C GLY A 376 10.64 14.90 0.06
N VAL A 377 10.18 14.48 1.23
CA VAL A 377 11.03 14.32 2.42
C VAL A 377 12.02 13.18 2.22
N LYS A 378 13.30 13.40 2.50
CA LYS A 378 14.36 12.39 2.31
C LYS A 378 14.34 11.28 3.35
N ASP A 379 14.09 11.65 4.63
CA ASP A 379 14.07 10.69 5.71
C ASP A 379 12.75 9.89 5.66
N LYS A 380 12.86 8.60 5.44
CA LYS A 380 11.72 7.67 5.33
C LYS A 380 11.75 6.62 6.41
N PHE A 381 10.58 6.08 6.73
CA PHE A 381 10.45 4.84 7.48
C PHE A 381 9.53 3.87 6.72
N VAL A 382 9.82 2.59 6.82
CA VAL A 382 8.97 1.55 6.23
C VAL A 382 7.76 1.29 7.14
N THR A 383 6.60 1.12 6.52
CA THR A 383 5.33 0.93 7.25
C THR A 383 5.16 -0.47 7.83
N GLN A 384 6.01 -1.40 7.43
CA GLN A 384 5.99 -2.81 7.87
C GLN A 384 7.40 -3.41 7.84
N PHE A 385 7.61 -4.53 8.51
CA PHE A 385 8.80 -5.34 8.31
C PHE A 385 8.76 -5.99 6.93
N LEU A 386 9.88 -6.00 6.21
CA LEU A 386 9.96 -6.51 4.82
C LEU A 386 10.80 -7.79 4.70
N ASP A 387 11.55 -8.15 5.72
CA ASP A 387 12.35 -9.37 5.72
C ASP A 387 11.48 -10.65 5.72
N PRO A 388 12.00 -11.82 5.32
CA PRO A 388 11.25 -13.09 5.29
C PRO A 388 10.64 -13.49 6.64
N TRP A 389 11.19 -12.99 7.75
CA TRP A 389 10.64 -13.20 9.09
C TRP A 389 9.46 -12.25 9.43
N SER A 390 9.06 -11.36 8.55
CA SER A 390 8.01 -10.34 8.79
C SER A 390 6.65 -10.95 9.14
N THR A 391 6.22 -11.98 8.41
CA THR A 391 4.92 -12.63 8.67
C THR A 391 4.83 -13.22 10.08
N PRO A 392 5.74 -14.09 10.54
CA PRO A 392 5.70 -14.58 11.93
C PRO A 392 6.00 -13.48 12.97
N ALA A 393 6.66 -12.39 12.60
CA ALA A 393 6.84 -11.25 13.51
C ALA A 393 5.49 -10.57 13.86
N GLY A 394 4.53 -10.57 12.95
CA GLY A 394 3.17 -10.10 13.22
C GLY A 394 2.51 -10.79 14.41
N ASP A 395 2.65 -12.11 14.52
CA ASP A 395 2.15 -12.90 15.66
C ASP A 395 2.86 -12.53 16.97
N VAL A 396 4.19 -12.31 16.90
CA VAL A 396 4.97 -11.85 18.07
C VAL A 396 4.47 -10.49 18.54
N VAL A 397 4.30 -9.53 17.64
CA VAL A 397 3.76 -8.18 17.95
C VAL A 397 2.36 -8.30 18.56
N GLY A 398 1.47 -9.07 17.93
CA GLY A 398 0.07 -9.27 18.38
C GLY A 398 -0.03 -9.90 19.78
N THR A 399 0.91 -10.76 20.16
CA THR A 399 0.84 -11.47 21.46
C THR A 399 1.67 -10.81 22.57
N THR A 400 2.63 -9.93 22.23
CA THR A 400 3.53 -9.30 23.21
C THR A 400 3.32 -7.80 23.30
N PHE A 401 3.48 -7.07 22.21
CA PHE A 401 3.50 -5.61 22.15
C PHE A 401 2.10 -4.99 22.22
N ASN A 402 1.17 -5.44 21.37
CA ASN A 402 -0.20 -4.88 21.32
C ASN A 402 -0.93 -4.96 22.66
N PRO A 403 -0.89 -6.10 23.41
CA PRO A 403 -1.48 -6.16 24.75
C PRO A 403 -0.79 -5.22 25.75
N ALA A 404 0.52 -5.00 25.62
CA ALA A 404 1.25 -4.09 26.51
C ALA A 404 0.91 -2.62 26.20
N LEU A 405 0.86 -2.25 24.93
CA LEU A 405 0.45 -0.90 24.50
C LEU A 405 -1.00 -0.59 24.92
N SER A 406 -1.88 -1.59 24.89
CA SER A 406 -3.27 -1.49 25.35
C SER A 406 -3.42 -1.50 26.88
N GLY A 407 -2.33 -1.59 27.65
CA GLY A 407 -2.35 -1.63 29.11
C GLY A 407 -2.79 -2.96 29.74
N LYS A 408 -2.88 -4.04 28.96
CA LYS A 408 -3.20 -5.40 29.44
C LYS A 408 -1.97 -6.12 30.02
N LYS A 409 -0.76 -5.63 29.69
CA LYS A 409 0.55 -6.10 30.21
C LYS A 409 1.41 -4.89 30.55
N GLU A 410 2.50 -5.13 31.29
CA GLU A 410 3.51 -4.09 31.56
C GLU A 410 4.20 -3.71 30.24
N LEU A 411 4.36 -2.39 29.97
CA LEU A 411 4.75 -1.89 28.66
C LEU A 411 6.18 -2.32 28.28
N ASN A 412 7.14 -2.09 29.19
CA ASN A 412 8.54 -2.42 28.90
C ASN A 412 8.76 -3.93 28.76
N ALA A 413 8.10 -4.72 29.60
CA ALA A 413 8.15 -6.18 29.47
C ALA A 413 7.56 -6.66 28.11
N GLY A 414 6.49 -6.01 27.62
CA GLY A 414 5.93 -6.29 26.30
C GLY A 414 6.87 -5.91 25.16
N ILE A 415 7.55 -4.77 25.27
CA ILE A 415 8.56 -4.33 24.29
C ILE A 415 9.75 -5.30 24.29
N ASP A 416 10.27 -5.69 25.45
CA ASP A 416 11.39 -6.62 25.58
C ASP A 416 11.05 -7.99 25.00
N ALA A 417 9.84 -8.48 25.27
CA ALA A 417 9.35 -9.74 24.72
C ALA A 417 9.20 -9.69 23.20
N MET A 418 8.70 -8.58 22.64
CA MET A 418 8.63 -8.35 21.20
C MET A 418 10.01 -8.40 20.56
N VAL A 419 10.97 -7.62 21.10
CA VAL A 419 12.35 -7.54 20.59
C VAL A 419 13.00 -8.93 20.62
N ALA A 420 12.93 -9.63 21.75
CA ALA A 420 13.49 -10.98 21.88
C ALA A 420 12.83 -11.98 20.93
N GLY A 421 11.51 -11.92 20.78
CA GLY A 421 10.75 -12.80 19.89
C GLY A 421 11.09 -12.61 18.42
N ILE A 422 11.15 -11.36 17.95
CA ILE A 422 11.50 -11.05 16.56
C ILE A 422 12.97 -11.39 16.30
N ASN A 423 13.90 -11.07 17.19
CA ASN A 423 15.32 -11.43 17.03
C ASN A 423 15.56 -12.94 16.94
N LYS A 424 14.74 -13.74 17.65
CA LYS A 424 14.79 -15.19 17.51
C LYS A 424 14.32 -15.68 16.12
N LEU A 425 13.41 -14.94 15.47
CA LEU A 425 12.97 -15.23 14.09
C LEU A 425 14.05 -14.81 13.08
N ALA A 426 14.62 -13.61 13.25
CA ALA A 426 15.62 -13.05 12.36
C ALA A 426 16.98 -13.80 12.39
N ALA A 427 17.24 -14.59 13.45
CA ALA A 427 18.45 -15.42 13.59
C ALA A 427 18.34 -16.76 12.84
N LYS A 428 17.21 -17.13 12.28
CA LYS A 428 16.99 -18.36 11.50
C LYS A 428 17.30 -18.16 10.03
#